data_05c21d2a33c803fd122d6794019f835e
#
_entry.id   05c21d2a33c803fd122d6794019f835e
#
_cell.length_a   1.000
_cell.length_b   1.000
_cell.length_c   1.000
_cell.angle_alpha   90.00
_cell.angle_beta   90.00
_cell.angle_gamma   90.00
#
_symmetry.space_group_name_H-M   'P 1'
#
loop_
_entity.id
_entity.type
_entity.pdbx_description
1 polymer ?
#
loop_
_entity_poly.entity_id
_entity_poly.type
_entity_poly.pdbx_seq_one_letter_code
_entity_poly.pdbx_strand_id
1 'polypeptide(L)'
;MNKINIVCSHCGGVNAIPIKDSYVKAACGHCKSSLLETKPLSVDTASFDRLILNDERLIIADFWAPWCGPCKNMAPSFEEAARSFPLKAQFIKINTEEVQQLGSRFGIRSIPTVIAFKNNRIVDQFSGALPASQIIAWVRKHL
;
A
#
# COMPACT_ATOMS: atom_id res chain seq x y z
N MET A 1 -3.72 24.27 -1.71
CA MET A 1 -2.89 24.22 -1.13
C MET A 1 -2.65 23.04 -0.31
N ASN A 2 -2.49 22.88 0.76
CA ASN A 2 -1.99 21.82 1.61
C ASN A 2 -2.96 20.64 1.73
N LYS A 3 -3.44 20.13 0.59
CA LYS A 3 -4.30 18.96 0.52
C LYS A 3 -3.67 17.88 -0.33
N ILE A 4 -4.05 16.64 -0.04
CA ILE A 4 -3.60 15.47 -0.76
C ILE A 4 -4.83 14.62 -1.12
N ASN A 5 -4.84 14.05 -2.31
CA ASN A 5 -5.90 13.15 -2.72
C ASN A 5 -5.58 11.73 -2.28
N ILE A 6 -6.55 11.07 -1.66
CA ILE A 6 -6.44 9.67 -1.27
C ILE A 6 -7.67 8.90 -1.73
N VAL A 7 -7.47 7.61 -1.98
CA VAL A 7 -8.54 6.70 -2.38
C VAL A 7 -9.03 5.95 -1.16
N CYS A 8 -10.34 5.96 -0.93
CA CYS A 8 -10.94 5.22 0.18
C CYS A 8 -10.78 3.71 -0.06
N SER A 9 -10.25 2.99 0.93
CA SER A 9 -10.08 1.55 0.83
C SER A 9 -11.39 0.77 0.82
N HIS A 10 -12.49 1.40 1.22
CA HIS A 10 -13.79 0.74 1.26
C HIS A 10 -14.62 0.95 0.00
N CYS A 11 -14.70 2.18 -0.50
CA CYS A 11 -15.57 2.47 -1.64
C CYS A 11 -14.85 2.91 -2.92
N GLY A 12 -13.54 3.15 -2.85
CA GLY A 12 -12.77 3.61 -4.00
C GLY A 12 -12.94 5.07 -4.33
N GLY A 13 -13.72 5.81 -3.56
CA GLY A 13 -13.92 7.25 -3.78
C GLY A 13 -12.67 8.04 -3.45
N VAL A 14 -12.43 9.12 -4.20
CA VAL A 14 -11.29 10.00 -3.97
C VAL A 14 -11.66 11.09 -2.98
N ASN A 15 -10.82 11.27 -1.97
CA ASN A 15 -11.01 12.30 -0.94
C ASN A 15 -9.82 13.24 -0.95
N ALA A 16 -10.08 14.55 -0.88
CA ALA A 16 -9.03 15.54 -0.69
C ALA A 16 -8.97 15.85 0.81
N ILE A 17 -7.85 15.53 1.44
CA ILE A 17 -7.68 15.74 2.88
C ILE A 17 -6.53 16.71 3.14
N PRO A 18 -6.58 17.45 4.27
CA PRO A 18 -5.46 18.33 4.61
C PRO A 18 -4.23 17.51 4.96
N ILE A 19 -3.06 18.02 4.59
CA ILE A 19 -1.78 17.41 4.93
C ILE A 19 -1.45 17.80 6.38
N LYS A 20 -1.29 16.79 7.25
CA LYS A 20 -0.99 16.98 8.67
C LYS A 20 0.07 15.98 9.11
N ASP A 21 0.73 16.28 10.22
CA ASP A 21 1.66 15.33 10.83
C ASP A 21 0.93 14.12 11.39
N SER A 22 -0.26 14.33 11.94
CA SER A 22 -1.09 13.24 12.45
C SER A 22 -2.58 13.56 12.28
N TYR A 23 -3.40 12.53 12.33
CA TYR A 23 -4.85 12.64 12.17
C TYR A 23 -5.54 11.95 13.34
N VAL A 24 -6.45 12.68 13.99
CA VAL A 24 -7.27 12.11 15.06
C VAL A 24 -8.50 11.43 14.49
N LYS A 25 -9.07 12.00 13.43
CA LYS A 25 -10.29 11.50 12.82
C LYS A 25 -10.31 11.88 11.34
N ALA A 26 -10.70 10.95 10.49
CA ALA A 26 -10.89 11.21 9.07
C ALA A 26 -11.91 10.22 8.54
N ALA A 27 -12.90 10.69 7.80
CA ALA A 27 -13.96 9.86 7.24
C ALA A 27 -14.12 10.15 5.75
N CYS A 28 -14.42 9.09 4.98
CA CYS A 28 -14.68 9.23 3.56
C CYS A 28 -15.95 10.08 3.33
N GLY A 29 -15.84 11.08 2.45
CA GLY A 29 -16.97 11.91 2.11
C GLY A 29 -18.08 11.18 1.36
N HIS A 30 -17.77 10.03 0.77
CA HIS A 30 -18.72 9.25 -0.01
C HIS A 30 -19.41 8.16 0.81
N CYS A 31 -18.65 7.31 1.49
CA CYS A 31 -19.22 6.15 2.20
C CYS A 31 -19.19 6.27 3.71
N LYS A 32 -18.58 7.33 4.25
CA LYS A 32 -18.50 7.64 5.69
C LYS A 32 -17.62 6.68 6.51
N SER A 33 -16.96 5.71 5.87
CA SER A 33 -16.02 4.84 6.56
C SER A 33 -14.77 5.60 6.98
N SER A 34 -14.11 5.13 8.03
CA SER A 34 -12.87 5.75 8.51
C SER A 34 -11.77 5.63 7.45
N LEU A 35 -11.04 6.71 7.21
CA LEU A 35 -9.87 6.72 6.34
C LEU A 35 -8.59 6.39 7.11
N LEU A 36 -8.69 6.14 8.42
CA LEU A 36 -7.54 5.80 9.26
C LEU A 36 -7.22 4.31 9.28
N GLU A 37 -7.98 3.50 8.55
CA GLU A 37 -7.74 2.07 8.43
C GLU A 37 -6.33 1.81 7.86
N THR A 38 -5.53 1.00 8.56
CA THR A 38 -4.15 0.71 8.15
C THR A 38 -3.96 -0.70 7.63
N LYS A 39 -4.98 -1.56 7.74
CA LYS A 39 -4.86 -2.94 7.29
C LYS A 39 -4.50 -2.96 5.80
N PRO A 40 -3.47 -3.73 5.39
CA PRO A 40 -3.14 -3.83 3.97
C PRO A 40 -4.32 -4.28 3.13
N LEU A 41 -4.53 -3.59 2.02
CA LEU A 41 -5.66 -3.81 1.12
C LEU A 41 -5.28 -4.77 0.01
N SER A 42 -6.02 -5.87 -0.16
CA SER A 42 -5.84 -6.75 -1.31
C SER A 42 -6.45 -6.12 -2.55
N VAL A 43 -5.68 -6.00 -3.62
CA VAL A 43 -6.11 -5.34 -4.85
C VAL A 43 -6.02 -6.26 -6.05
N ASP A 44 -6.91 -6.04 -7.03
CA ASP A 44 -6.81 -6.62 -8.36
C ASP A 44 -6.26 -5.55 -9.31
N THR A 45 -6.20 -5.86 -10.61
CA THR A 45 -5.65 -4.91 -11.60
C THR A 45 -6.44 -3.60 -11.63
N ALA A 46 -7.76 -3.66 -11.62
CA ALA A 46 -8.59 -2.46 -11.71
C ALA A 46 -8.46 -1.57 -10.48
N SER A 47 -8.50 -2.15 -9.28
CA SER A 47 -8.37 -1.37 -8.05
C SER A 47 -6.94 -0.86 -7.87
N PHE A 48 -5.93 -1.62 -8.30
CA PHE A 48 -4.55 -1.16 -8.31
C PHE A 48 -4.41 0.08 -9.20
N ASP A 49 -4.92 0.02 -10.43
CA ASP A 49 -4.81 1.13 -11.37
C ASP A 49 -5.52 2.37 -10.85
N ARG A 50 -6.70 2.21 -10.26
CA ARG A 50 -7.42 3.34 -9.64
C ARG A 50 -6.60 3.97 -8.52
N LEU A 51 -6.01 3.15 -7.67
CA LEU A 51 -5.20 3.61 -6.55
C LEU A 51 -3.97 4.37 -7.04
N ILE A 52 -3.21 3.77 -7.95
CA ILE A 52 -1.96 4.34 -8.46
C ILE A 52 -2.18 5.68 -9.16
N LEU A 53 -3.30 5.83 -9.87
CA LEU A 53 -3.59 7.05 -10.63
C LEU A 53 -4.15 8.18 -9.77
N ASN A 54 -4.81 7.86 -8.66
CA ASN A 54 -5.57 8.84 -7.89
C ASN A 54 -5.06 9.10 -6.49
N ASP A 55 -4.30 8.18 -5.91
CA ASP A 55 -3.80 8.33 -4.55
C ASP A 55 -2.42 8.95 -4.58
N GLU A 56 -2.27 10.06 -3.86
CA GLU A 56 -1.00 10.79 -3.85
C GLU A 56 -0.07 10.39 -2.72
N ARG A 57 -0.50 9.45 -1.87
CA ARG A 57 0.35 8.91 -0.82
C ARG A 57 1.40 7.98 -1.41
N LEU A 58 2.40 7.66 -0.60
CA LEU A 58 3.30 6.56 -0.88
C LEU A 58 2.49 5.25 -0.84
N ILE A 59 2.61 4.42 -1.88
CA ILE A 59 1.91 3.15 -1.98
C ILE A 59 2.93 2.04 -1.83
N ILE A 60 2.73 1.16 -0.85
CA ILE A 60 3.64 0.05 -0.57
C ILE A 60 2.95 -1.25 -0.96
N ALA A 61 3.45 -1.89 -2.01
CA ALA A 61 2.82 -3.08 -2.61
C ALA A 61 3.63 -4.33 -2.34
N ASP A 62 3.01 -5.31 -1.66
CA ASP A 62 3.59 -6.62 -1.39
C ASP A 62 3.09 -7.62 -2.44
N PHE A 63 4.00 -8.06 -3.30
CA PHE A 63 3.72 -9.11 -4.29
C PHE A 63 4.02 -10.45 -3.64
N TRP A 64 2.99 -11.29 -3.50
CA TRP A 64 3.07 -12.54 -2.75
C TRP A 64 2.28 -13.65 -3.43
N ALA A 65 2.35 -14.87 -2.89
CA ALA A 65 1.52 -15.98 -3.32
C ALA A 65 1.18 -16.87 -2.11
N PRO A 66 0.02 -17.56 -2.13
CA PRO A 66 -0.42 -18.39 -1.00
C PRO A 66 0.52 -19.55 -0.64
N TRP A 67 1.28 -20.05 -1.63
CA TRP A 67 2.21 -21.18 -1.41
C TRP A 67 3.60 -20.74 -0.95
N CYS A 68 3.83 -19.46 -0.88
CA CYS A 68 5.16 -18.91 -0.58
C CYS A 68 5.38 -18.82 0.93
N GLY A 69 6.27 -19.62 1.48
CA GLY A 69 6.58 -19.63 2.91
C GLY A 69 7.10 -18.28 3.42
N PRO A 70 8.15 -17.70 2.80
CA PRO A 70 8.65 -16.39 3.23
C PRO A 70 7.59 -15.29 3.15
N CYS A 71 6.68 -15.34 2.18
CA CYS A 71 5.57 -14.39 2.07
C CYS A 71 4.65 -14.47 3.30
N LYS A 72 4.31 -15.69 3.69
CA LYS A 72 3.46 -15.92 4.86
C LYS A 72 4.15 -15.47 6.14
N ASN A 73 5.45 -15.71 6.25
CA ASN A 73 6.22 -15.29 7.41
C ASN A 73 6.30 -13.76 7.51
N MET A 74 6.36 -13.07 6.38
CA MET A 74 6.41 -11.61 6.37
C MET A 74 5.05 -10.95 6.59
N ALA A 75 3.95 -11.64 6.31
CA ALA A 75 2.62 -11.03 6.38
C ALA A 75 2.32 -10.31 7.70
N PRO A 76 2.59 -10.88 8.90
CA PRO A 76 2.38 -10.15 10.14
C PRO A 76 3.26 -8.92 10.28
N SER A 77 4.52 -8.99 9.81
CA SER A 77 5.45 -7.87 9.85
C SER A 77 5.01 -6.74 8.93
N PHE A 78 4.51 -7.07 7.76
CA PHE A 78 3.99 -6.11 6.80
C PHE A 78 2.76 -5.39 7.38
N GLU A 79 1.85 -6.15 7.98
CA GLU A 79 0.66 -5.62 8.62
C GLU A 79 1.00 -4.71 9.81
N GLU A 80 1.97 -5.12 10.63
CA GLU A 80 2.46 -4.32 11.75
C GLU A 80 3.07 -3.01 11.26
N ALA A 81 3.91 -3.07 10.22
CA ALA A 81 4.53 -1.88 9.65
C ALA A 81 3.47 -0.88 9.15
N ALA A 82 2.40 -1.37 8.54
CA ALA A 82 1.32 -0.52 8.05
C ALA A 82 0.69 0.33 9.15
N ARG A 83 0.61 -0.20 10.37
CA ARG A 83 0.01 0.52 11.50
C ARG A 83 0.76 1.79 11.89
N SER A 84 2.00 1.92 11.47
CA SER A 84 2.81 3.10 11.77
C SER A 84 2.51 4.28 10.83
N PHE A 85 1.73 4.09 9.78
CA PHE A 85 1.55 5.11 8.74
C PHE A 85 0.10 5.43 8.37
N PRO A 86 -0.81 5.66 9.34
CA PRO A 86 -2.19 6.00 8.98
C PRO A 86 -2.23 7.30 8.17
N LEU A 87 -2.84 7.24 6.99
CA LEU A 87 -2.93 8.35 6.05
C LEU A 87 -1.60 8.89 5.52
N LYS A 88 -0.48 8.23 5.84
CA LYS A 88 0.84 8.62 5.32
C LYS A 88 1.29 7.70 4.19
N ALA A 89 0.94 6.43 4.27
CA ALA A 89 1.23 5.45 3.23
C ALA A 89 0.08 4.47 3.16
N GLN A 90 -0.22 3.98 1.96
CA GLN A 90 -1.21 2.93 1.76
C GLN A 90 -0.49 1.63 1.46
N PHE A 91 -0.68 0.64 2.32
CA PHE A 91 -0.12 -0.70 2.12
C PHE A 91 -1.14 -1.55 1.36
N ILE A 92 -0.67 -2.22 0.33
CA ILE A 92 -1.51 -3.11 -0.49
C ILE A 92 -0.84 -4.46 -0.68
N LYS A 93 -1.64 -5.46 -1.00
CA LYS A 93 -1.18 -6.83 -1.27
C LYS A 93 -1.67 -7.26 -2.64
N ILE A 94 -0.78 -7.84 -3.42
CA ILE A 94 -1.08 -8.35 -4.76
C ILE A 94 -0.74 -9.84 -4.79
N ASN A 95 -1.78 -10.68 -4.87
CA ASN A 95 -1.61 -12.12 -5.01
C ASN A 95 -1.25 -12.41 -6.46
N THR A 96 0.01 -12.79 -6.70
CA THR A 96 0.52 -12.97 -8.07
C THR A 96 -0.11 -14.14 -8.80
N GLU A 97 -0.74 -15.08 -8.10
CA GLU A 97 -1.47 -16.16 -8.75
C GLU A 97 -2.82 -15.70 -9.28
N GLU A 98 -3.53 -14.88 -8.50
CA GLU A 98 -4.84 -14.36 -8.91
C GLU A 98 -4.71 -13.17 -9.85
N VAL A 99 -3.69 -12.34 -9.67
CA VAL A 99 -3.50 -11.09 -10.42
C VAL A 99 -2.19 -11.18 -11.21
N GLN A 100 -2.12 -12.15 -12.11
CA GLN A 100 -0.92 -12.44 -12.89
C GLN A 100 -0.48 -11.25 -13.74
N GLN A 101 -1.43 -10.46 -14.20
CA GLN A 101 -1.15 -9.31 -15.05
C GLN A 101 -0.23 -8.29 -14.36
N LEU A 102 -0.43 -8.04 -13.07
CA LEU A 102 0.42 -7.10 -12.34
C LEU A 102 1.82 -7.67 -12.09
N GLY A 103 1.91 -8.97 -11.79
CA GLY A 103 3.21 -9.63 -11.67
C GLY A 103 4.03 -9.52 -12.94
N SER A 104 3.40 -9.70 -14.09
CA SER A 104 4.05 -9.56 -15.39
C SER A 104 4.40 -8.11 -15.68
N ARG A 105 3.50 -7.18 -15.40
CA ARG A 105 3.71 -5.76 -15.65
C ARG A 105 4.97 -5.23 -14.96
N PHE A 106 5.22 -5.68 -13.74
CA PHE A 106 6.36 -5.21 -12.96
C PHE A 106 7.53 -6.18 -12.95
N GLY A 107 7.48 -7.22 -13.79
CA GLY A 107 8.58 -8.16 -13.93
C GLY A 107 8.93 -8.90 -12.65
N ILE A 108 7.93 -9.28 -11.86
CA ILE A 108 8.16 -9.94 -10.57
C ILE A 108 8.68 -11.36 -10.82
N ARG A 109 9.92 -11.64 -10.38
CA ARG A 109 10.57 -12.95 -10.57
C ARG A 109 10.74 -13.70 -9.27
N SER A 110 10.78 -13.00 -8.16
CA SER A 110 10.88 -13.61 -6.83
C SER A 110 9.86 -13.00 -5.90
N ILE A 111 9.41 -13.75 -4.92
CA ILE A 111 8.43 -13.31 -3.94
C ILE A 111 8.90 -13.70 -2.55
N PRO A 112 8.62 -12.87 -1.50
CA PRO A 112 7.91 -11.61 -1.63
C PRO A 112 8.80 -10.54 -2.28
N THR A 113 8.20 -9.67 -3.06
CA THR A 113 8.85 -8.46 -3.55
C THR A 113 7.95 -7.29 -3.15
N VAL A 114 8.52 -6.28 -2.54
CA VAL A 114 7.79 -5.09 -2.11
C VAL A 114 8.26 -3.90 -2.93
N ILE A 115 7.30 -3.22 -3.56
CA ILE A 115 7.59 -2.05 -4.39
C ILE A 115 6.90 -0.83 -3.77
N ALA A 116 7.64 0.27 -3.68
CA ALA A 116 7.10 1.56 -3.26
C ALA A 116 6.83 2.41 -4.50
N PHE A 117 5.59 2.90 -4.61
CA PHE A 117 5.15 3.79 -5.70
C PHE A 117 4.81 5.15 -5.14
N LYS A 118 5.09 6.19 -5.90
CA LYS A 118 4.64 7.54 -5.61
C LYS A 118 4.38 8.27 -6.92
N ASN A 119 3.23 8.91 -7.04
CA ASN A 119 2.82 9.63 -8.26
C ASN A 119 2.95 8.75 -9.50
N ASN A 120 2.45 7.51 -9.41
CA ASN A 120 2.46 6.52 -10.49
C ASN A 120 3.88 6.12 -10.96
N ARG A 121 4.88 6.21 -10.07
CA ARG A 121 6.25 5.83 -10.38
C ARG A 121 6.80 4.93 -9.29
N ILE A 122 7.68 4.00 -9.68
CA ILE A 122 8.43 3.18 -8.72
C ILE A 122 9.54 4.05 -8.13
N VAL A 123 9.57 4.16 -6.81
CA VAL A 123 10.62 4.93 -6.13
C VAL A 123 11.66 4.03 -5.46
N ASP A 124 11.29 2.79 -5.11
CA ASP A 124 12.22 1.83 -4.53
C ASP A 124 11.57 0.45 -4.51
N GLN A 125 12.39 -0.59 -4.28
CA GLN A 125 11.87 -1.95 -4.09
C GLN A 125 12.87 -2.80 -3.34
N PHE A 126 12.37 -3.86 -2.72
CA PHE A 126 13.23 -4.91 -2.14
C PHE A 126 12.57 -6.27 -2.34
N SER A 127 13.40 -7.33 -2.31
CA SER A 127 12.93 -8.71 -2.39
C SER A 127 13.36 -9.47 -1.14
N GLY A 128 12.56 -10.46 -0.75
CA GLY A 128 12.81 -11.24 0.45
C GLY A 128 12.06 -10.70 1.66
N ALA A 129 11.91 -11.54 2.67
CA ALA A 129 11.17 -11.18 3.87
C ALA A 129 12.00 -10.30 4.80
N LEU A 130 11.39 -9.24 5.31
CA LEU A 130 12.01 -8.35 6.28
C LEU A 130 11.14 -8.27 7.54
N PRO A 131 11.74 -8.06 8.72
CA PRO A 131 10.97 -7.79 9.94
C PRO A 131 10.34 -6.40 9.91
N ALA A 132 9.32 -6.20 10.73
CA ALA A 132 8.55 -4.95 10.75
C ALA A 132 9.43 -3.72 10.92
N SER A 133 10.41 -3.75 11.82
CA SER A 133 11.29 -2.60 12.06
C SER A 133 12.05 -2.17 10.82
N GLN A 134 12.48 -3.12 10.01
CA GLN A 134 13.20 -2.82 8.76
C GLN A 134 12.26 -2.30 7.67
N ILE A 135 11.05 -2.85 7.60
CA ILE A 135 10.03 -2.34 6.66
C ILE A 135 9.69 -0.89 7.03
N ILE A 136 9.47 -0.62 8.31
CA ILE A 136 9.17 0.73 8.79
C ILE A 136 10.28 1.72 8.42
N ALA A 137 11.53 1.35 8.68
CA ALA A 137 12.67 2.21 8.36
C ALA A 137 12.78 2.48 6.87
N TRP A 138 12.52 1.44 6.06
CA TRP A 138 12.55 1.56 4.61
C TRP A 138 11.45 2.50 4.09
N VAL A 139 10.23 2.35 4.62
CA VAL A 139 9.12 3.23 4.23
C VAL A 139 9.41 4.69 4.61
N ARG A 140 9.94 4.92 5.81
CA ARG A 140 10.25 6.28 6.27
C ARG A 140 11.23 7.03 5.38
N LYS A 141 12.13 6.33 4.73
CA LYS A 141 13.08 6.95 3.81
C LYS A 141 12.39 7.64 2.63
N HIS A 142 11.17 7.21 2.31
CA HIS A 142 10.47 7.67 1.11
C HIS A 142 9.27 8.56 1.39
N LEU A 143 9.00 8.85 2.66
CA LEU A 143 7.90 9.74 3.03
C LEU A 143 8.23 11.21 2.73
#